data_74bb145b46f211051ae51c22226ea2c4
#
_entry.id   74bb145b46f211051ae51c22226ea2c4
#
_cell.length_a   1.000
_cell.length_b   1.000
_cell.length_c   1.000
_cell.angle_alpha   90.00
_cell.angle_beta   90.00
_cell.angle_gamma   90.00
#
_symmetry.space_group_name_H-M   'P 1'
#
loop_
_entity.id
_entity.type
_entity.pdbx_description
1 polymer ?
#
loop_
_entity_poly.entity_id
_entity_poly.type
_entity_poly.pdbx_seq_one_letter_code
_entity_poly.pdbx_strand_id
1 'polypeptide(L)'
;MAKRKIVVTGAAGHVSGILLPAFRERYELVLLDVTKQSKSGVIDDIVVADVSDPDVDKYREHFRGADAIVHNARVPNQRDPRTTTGPNRQWFAEPQIHPVDGYLAERTMLDMAFNMYKLALEEGVRRVVIASSNHATDWYESKLHFGKMDIVDSKTYPKSDNLYGWCKIAYESLGFVFACGRFGRPVESVNIRIGAPRGLDIAALAKNQISLRRDLACYISDRDMQQLYVKSIETEDIRDEDGIPFQAFYGVSNNARSCWSLVNARKVIGYAPEDDSELVYADEIRRYLTAPGKTYAPGPQ
;
A
#
# COMPACT_ATOMS: atom_id res chain seq x y z
N MET A 1 -13.34 -27.71 -0.05
CA MET A 1 -13.11 -27.05 -1.33
C MET A 1 -11.61 -26.96 -1.56
N ALA A 2 -11.13 -27.02 -2.81
CA ALA A 2 -9.72 -26.77 -3.10
C ALA A 2 -9.35 -25.32 -2.71
N LYS A 3 -8.13 -25.12 -2.20
CA LYS A 3 -7.63 -23.77 -1.92
C LYS A 3 -7.49 -22.97 -3.23
N ARG A 4 -7.77 -21.67 -3.20
CA ARG A 4 -7.48 -20.77 -4.33
C ARG A 4 -5.97 -20.66 -4.50
N LYS A 5 -5.49 -20.69 -5.75
CA LYS A 5 -4.09 -20.44 -6.07
C LYS A 5 -3.85 -18.93 -6.18
N ILE A 6 -2.91 -18.40 -5.39
CA ILE A 6 -2.54 -16.98 -5.36
C ILE A 6 -1.07 -16.83 -5.69
N VAL A 7 -0.76 -15.97 -6.65
CA VAL A 7 0.62 -15.57 -6.96
C VAL A 7 0.96 -14.31 -6.17
N VAL A 8 2.04 -14.35 -5.41
CA VAL A 8 2.54 -13.20 -4.64
C VAL A 8 3.89 -12.77 -5.21
N THR A 9 3.99 -11.57 -5.73
CA THR A 9 5.25 -10.99 -6.20
C THR A 9 5.82 -10.01 -5.18
N GLY A 10 7.13 -9.93 -5.06
CA GLY A 10 7.79 -9.23 -3.96
C GLY A 10 7.62 -10.00 -2.64
N ALA A 11 7.70 -11.36 -2.72
CA ALA A 11 7.39 -12.25 -1.62
C ALA A 11 8.36 -12.16 -0.44
N ALA A 12 9.63 -11.78 -0.68
CA ALA A 12 10.62 -11.53 0.37
C ALA A 12 10.49 -10.13 1.00
N GLY A 13 9.61 -9.27 0.46
CA GLY A 13 9.42 -7.89 0.91
C GLY A 13 8.68 -7.79 2.25
N HIS A 14 8.76 -6.60 2.87
CA HIS A 14 8.15 -6.33 4.18
C HIS A 14 6.62 -6.54 4.19
N VAL A 15 5.92 -6.00 3.18
CA VAL A 15 4.46 -6.12 3.06
C VAL A 15 4.06 -7.60 2.97
N SER A 16 4.72 -8.35 2.09
CA SER A 16 4.46 -9.79 1.94
C SER A 16 4.77 -10.55 3.23
N GLY A 17 5.85 -10.21 3.94
CA GLY A 17 6.18 -10.83 5.23
C GLY A 17 5.06 -10.72 6.27
N ILE A 18 4.31 -9.62 6.28
CA ILE A 18 3.13 -9.44 7.13
C ILE A 18 1.98 -10.37 6.66
N LEU A 19 1.79 -10.51 5.35
CA LEU A 19 0.64 -11.22 4.78
C LEU A 19 0.82 -12.75 4.77
N LEU A 20 2.04 -13.24 4.57
CA LEU A 20 2.32 -14.66 4.36
C LEU A 20 1.78 -15.60 5.46
N PRO A 21 1.81 -15.26 6.76
CA PRO A 21 1.23 -16.14 7.78
C PRO A 21 -0.25 -16.45 7.50
N ALA A 22 -1.07 -15.43 7.29
CA ALA A 22 -2.50 -15.60 6.99
C ALA A 22 -2.76 -16.24 5.63
N PHE A 23 -1.91 -15.95 4.64
CA PHE A 23 -2.07 -16.48 3.28
C PHE A 23 -1.76 -17.98 3.21
N ARG A 24 -0.71 -18.47 3.90
CA ARG A 24 -0.34 -19.90 3.94
C ARG A 24 -1.46 -20.77 4.52
N GLU A 25 -2.21 -20.24 5.47
CA GLU A 25 -3.34 -20.97 6.04
C GLU A 25 -4.50 -21.13 5.04
N ARG A 26 -4.72 -20.13 4.17
CA ARG A 26 -5.91 -19.99 3.33
C ARG A 26 -5.73 -20.45 1.89
N TYR A 27 -4.54 -20.25 1.32
CA TYR A 27 -4.31 -20.33 -0.12
C TYR A 27 -3.24 -21.35 -0.49
N GLU A 28 -3.27 -21.81 -1.72
CA GLU A 28 -2.14 -22.38 -2.43
C GLU A 28 -1.29 -21.21 -2.96
N LEU A 29 -0.03 -21.10 -2.54
CA LEU A 29 0.80 -19.94 -2.85
C LEU A 29 1.86 -20.27 -3.89
N VAL A 30 2.05 -19.35 -4.82
CA VAL A 30 3.24 -19.24 -5.65
C VAL A 30 3.94 -17.93 -5.27
N LEU A 31 5.13 -18.02 -4.74
CA LEU A 31 5.90 -16.88 -4.21
C LEU A 31 7.00 -16.51 -5.19
N LEU A 32 6.98 -15.28 -5.72
CA LEU A 32 7.97 -14.77 -6.66
C LEU A 32 8.71 -13.57 -6.08
N ASP A 33 10.03 -13.60 -6.17
CA ASP A 33 10.92 -12.47 -5.83
C ASP A 33 12.26 -12.63 -6.55
N VAL A 34 13.04 -11.57 -6.62
CA VAL A 34 14.43 -11.63 -7.11
C VAL A 34 15.40 -12.26 -6.10
N THR A 35 14.95 -12.49 -4.87
CA THR A 35 15.73 -13.08 -3.78
C THR A 35 14.87 -13.94 -2.87
N LYS A 36 15.48 -14.94 -2.26
CA LYS A 36 14.85 -15.72 -1.18
C LYS A 36 15.06 -15.10 0.21
N GLN A 37 15.93 -14.10 0.32
CA GLN A 37 16.30 -13.49 1.59
C GLN A 37 15.30 -12.40 1.98
N SER A 38 14.54 -12.62 3.06
CA SER A 38 13.70 -11.61 3.71
C SER A 38 14.41 -11.03 4.95
N LYS A 39 13.79 -10.02 5.57
CA LYS A 39 14.27 -9.46 6.85
C LYS A 39 14.23 -10.48 8.00
N SER A 40 13.30 -11.43 7.95
CA SER A 40 13.10 -12.47 8.98
C SER A 40 13.85 -13.78 8.69
N GLY A 41 14.58 -13.86 7.59
CA GLY A 41 15.33 -15.05 7.19
C GLY A 41 15.05 -15.48 5.75
N VAL A 42 15.56 -16.66 5.39
CA VAL A 42 15.35 -17.26 4.07
C VAL A 42 13.94 -17.84 3.97
N ILE A 43 13.29 -17.62 2.84
CA ILE A 43 11.99 -18.21 2.47
C ILE A 43 12.26 -19.18 1.32
N ASP A 44 12.37 -20.47 1.64
CA ASP A 44 12.86 -21.51 0.72
C ASP A 44 11.96 -21.74 -0.51
N ASP A 45 10.65 -21.59 -0.34
CA ASP A 45 9.64 -21.80 -1.38
C ASP A 45 9.44 -20.60 -2.33
N ILE A 46 10.28 -19.56 -2.22
CA ILE A 46 10.32 -18.51 -3.23
C ILE A 46 10.96 -19.04 -4.51
N VAL A 47 10.24 -18.86 -5.63
CA VAL A 47 10.79 -18.97 -6.98
C VAL A 47 11.48 -17.66 -7.32
N VAL A 48 12.76 -17.74 -7.69
CA VAL A 48 13.54 -16.56 -8.06
C VAL A 48 13.13 -16.12 -9.47
N ALA A 49 12.51 -14.96 -9.59
CA ALA A 49 12.05 -14.38 -10.84
C ALA A 49 12.07 -12.85 -10.78
N ASP A 50 12.53 -12.23 -11.83
CA ASP A 50 12.50 -10.76 -12.00
C ASP A 50 11.27 -10.36 -12.81
N VAL A 51 10.22 -9.89 -12.12
CA VAL A 51 8.98 -9.44 -12.75
C VAL A 51 9.10 -8.09 -13.45
N SER A 52 10.26 -7.43 -13.40
CA SER A 52 10.56 -6.25 -14.20
C SER A 52 11.04 -6.60 -15.63
N ASP A 53 11.42 -7.87 -15.87
CA ASP A 53 11.80 -8.32 -17.21
C ASP A 53 10.60 -8.20 -18.16
N PRO A 54 10.73 -7.47 -19.28
CA PRO A 54 9.63 -7.32 -20.25
C PRO A 54 9.27 -8.64 -20.97
N ASP A 55 10.17 -9.62 -20.98
CA ASP A 55 9.90 -10.96 -21.46
C ASP A 55 9.17 -11.78 -20.37
N VAL A 56 7.86 -11.60 -20.33
CA VAL A 56 6.99 -12.24 -19.34
C VAL A 56 6.95 -13.77 -19.47
N ASP A 57 7.37 -14.34 -20.60
CA ASP A 57 7.36 -15.79 -20.81
C ASP A 57 8.36 -16.51 -19.90
N LYS A 58 9.39 -15.80 -19.39
CA LYS A 58 10.35 -16.32 -18.42
C LYS A 58 9.72 -16.74 -17.08
N TYR A 59 8.56 -16.20 -16.75
CA TYR A 59 7.88 -16.49 -15.48
C TYR A 59 6.37 -16.72 -15.62
N ARG A 60 5.84 -16.74 -16.85
CA ARG A 60 4.42 -16.95 -17.18
C ARG A 60 3.82 -18.20 -16.55
N GLU A 61 4.56 -19.31 -16.54
CA GLU A 61 4.05 -20.62 -16.08
C GLU A 61 3.52 -20.58 -14.65
N HIS A 62 4.06 -19.70 -13.83
CA HIS A 62 3.69 -19.54 -12.42
C HIS A 62 2.28 -18.96 -12.25
N PHE A 63 1.76 -18.27 -13.26
CA PHE A 63 0.45 -17.60 -13.23
C PHE A 63 -0.70 -18.48 -13.71
N ARG A 64 -0.40 -19.60 -14.39
CA ARG A 64 -1.42 -20.51 -14.89
C ARG A 64 -2.29 -21.05 -13.77
N GLY A 65 -3.62 -20.94 -13.96
CA GLY A 65 -4.61 -21.43 -13.00
C GLY A 65 -4.68 -20.62 -11.69
N ALA A 66 -4.03 -19.47 -11.61
CA ALA A 66 -4.15 -18.59 -10.46
C ALA A 66 -5.52 -17.88 -10.44
N ASP A 67 -6.12 -17.73 -9.25
CA ASP A 67 -7.33 -16.93 -9.04
C ASP A 67 -7.00 -15.43 -8.93
N ALA A 68 -5.91 -15.10 -8.22
CA ALA A 68 -5.49 -13.72 -8.08
C ALA A 68 -3.97 -13.55 -8.04
N ILE A 69 -3.52 -12.34 -8.37
CA ILE A 69 -2.16 -11.87 -8.20
C ILE A 69 -2.14 -10.83 -7.08
N VAL A 70 -1.25 -10.99 -6.10
CA VAL A 70 -0.93 -9.99 -5.09
C VAL A 70 0.44 -9.40 -5.46
N HIS A 71 0.43 -8.15 -5.96
CA HIS A 71 1.64 -7.50 -6.44
C HIS A 71 2.19 -6.52 -5.42
N ASN A 72 3.23 -6.95 -4.69
CA ASN A 72 3.95 -6.17 -3.67
C ASN A 72 5.40 -5.88 -4.08
N ALA A 73 5.83 -6.33 -5.28
CA ALA A 73 7.20 -6.12 -5.74
C ALA A 73 7.52 -4.63 -5.86
N ARG A 74 8.72 -4.28 -5.45
CA ARG A 74 9.26 -2.93 -5.52
C ARG A 74 10.74 -2.98 -5.82
N VAL A 75 11.19 -2.13 -6.76
CA VAL A 75 12.62 -1.88 -6.94
C VAL A 75 13.16 -1.26 -5.65
N PRO A 76 14.25 -1.79 -5.07
CA PRO A 76 14.88 -1.14 -3.95
C PRO A 76 15.26 0.28 -4.35
N ASN A 77 14.65 1.30 -3.74
CA ASN A 77 15.09 2.66 -3.95
C ASN A 77 16.55 2.76 -3.52
N GLN A 78 17.41 3.18 -4.43
CA GLN A 78 18.61 3.89 -4.04
C GLN A 78 18.14 5.22 -3.44
N ARG A 79 17.71 5.15 -2.18
CA ARG A 79 17.26 6.36 -1.46
C ARG A 79 18.46 7.28 -1.39
N ASP A 80 18.35 8.45 -2.00
CA ASP A 80 19.23 9.55 -1.61
C ASP A 80 19.10 9.67 -0.07
N PRO A 81 20.20 9.50 0.69
CA PRO A 81 20.18 9.65 2.15
C PRO A 81 19.58 11.00 2.59
N ARG A 82 19.55 11.98 1.68
CA ARG A 82 18.95 13.31 1.89
C ARG A 82 17.42 13.32 1.76
N THR A 83 16.80 12.31 1.12
CA THR A 83 15.33 12.16 1.02
C THR A 83 14.82 11.27 2.15
N THR A 84 15.05 11.68 3.39
CA THR A 84 14.62 10.89 4.55
C THR A 84 13.11 10.93 4.69
N THR A 85 12.47 9.77 4.50
CA THR A 85 11.12 9.48 4.98
C THR A 85 11.15 9.15 6.49
N GLY A 86 11.99 9.85 7.26
CA GLY A 86 12.14 9.64 8.69
C GLY A 86 11.35 10.66 9.51
N PRO A 87 11.32 10.52 10.83
CA PRO A 87 10.62 11.44 11.76
C PRO A 87 11.09 12.89 11.69
N ASN A 88 12.14 13.16 10.92
CA ASN A 88 12.69 14.52 10.68
C ASN A 88 12.22 15.14 9.36
N ARG A 89 11.28 14.54 8.64
CA ARG A 89 10.70 15.14 7.45
C ARG A 89 9.95 16.41 7.87
N GLN A 90 10.55 17.56 7.63
CA GLN A 90 9.90 18.87 7.82
C GLN A 90 8.97 19.10 6.64
N TRP A 91 7.78 18.49 6.69
CA TRP A 91 6.80 18.49 5.61
C TRP A 91 6.36 19.88 5.13
N PHE A 92 6.69 20.94 5.89
CA PHE A 92 6.07 22.26 5.71
C PHE A 92 7.03 23.45 5.86
N ALA A 93 8.30 23.24 6.22
CA ALA A 93 9.21 24.33 6.46
C ALA A 93 9.88 24.87 5.18
N GLU A 94 10.17 23.99 4.22
CA GLU A 94 10.73 24.35 2.91
C GLU A 94 10.26 23.38 1.82
N PRO A 95 10.12 23.80 0.54
CA PRO A 95 9.88 22.90 -0.57
C PRO A 95 10.97 21.84 -0.62
N GLN A 96 10.60 20.57 -0.48
CA GLN A 96 11.58 19.50 -0.60
C GLN A 96 11.91 19.29 -2.08
N ILE A 97 13.18 19.46 -2.45
CA ILE A 97 13.65 19.13 -3.79
C ILE A 97 13.84 17.61 -3.84
N HIS A 98 13.01 16.94 -4.62
CA HIS A 98 13.14 15.51 -4.89
C HIS A 98 14.05 15.31 -6.11
N PRO A 99 14.99 14.33 -6.08
CA PRO A 99 15.83 14.06 -7.22
C PRO A 99 14.99 13.53 -8.39
N VAL A 100 15.13 14.17 -9.55
CA VAL A 100 14.48 13.74 -10.80
C VAL A 100 14.98 12.35 -11.24
N ASP A 101 16.21 11.98 -10.84
CA ASP A 101 16.84 10.69 -11.14
C ASP A 101 16.06 9.48 -10.58
N GLY A 102 15.17 9.68 -9.59
CA GLY A 102 14.24 8.66 -9.11
C GLY A 102 13.22 8.16 -10.15
N TYR A 103 13.04 8.88 -11.25
CA TYR A 103 12.07 8.56 -12.29
C TYR A 103 12.22 7.14 -12.87
N LEU A 104 13.45 6.71 -13.16
CA LEU A 104 13.70 5.39 -13.76
C LEU A 104 13.28 4.25 -12.83
N ALA A 105 13.56 4.35 -11.52
CA ALA A 105 13.15 3.36 -10.55
C ALA A 105 11.62 3.29 -10.43
N GLU A 106 10.94 4.43 -10.39
CA GLU A 106 9.49 4.51 -10.32
C GLU A 106 8.83 4.00 -11.61
N ARG A 107 9.42 4.32 -12.77
CA ARG A 107 8.97 3.79 -14.06
C ARG A 107 9.09 2.26 -14.12
N THR A 108 10.19 1.67 -13.64
CA THR A 108 10.36 0.21 -13.60
C THR A 108 9.24 -0.45 -12.77
N MET A 109 8.82 0.18 -11.67
CA MET A 109 7.69 -0.33 -10.89
C MET A 109 6.37 -0.28 -11.66
N LEU A 110 6.16 0.74 -12.50
CA LEU A 110 5.00 0.81 -13.38
C LEU A 110 5.05 -0.28 -14.46
N ASP A 111 6.23 -0.53 -15.05
CA ASP A 111 6.43 -1.59 -16.02
C ASP A 111 6.15 -2.98 -15.38
N MET A 112 6.58 -3.22 -14.13
CA MET A 112 6.21 -4.43 -13.39
C MET A 112 4.69 -4.58 -13.22
N ALA A 113 4.00 -3.51 -12.84
CA ALA A 113 2.55 -3.52 -12.71
C ALA A 113 1.86 -3.86 -14.04
N PHE A 114 2.34 -3.29 -15.15
CA PHE A 114 1.85 -3.63 -16.49
C PHE A 114 2.05 -5.12 -16.81
N ASN A 115 3.21 -5.71 -16.50
CA ASN A 115 3.47 -7.13 -16.69
C ASN A 115 2.47 -7.99 -15.90
N MET A 116 2.11 -7.60 -14.67
CA MET A 116 1.12 -8.32 -13.86
C MET A 116 -0.28 -8.27 -14.48
N TYR A 117 -0.73 -7.10 -14.93
CA TYR A 117 -2.03 -6.98 -15.59
C TYR A 117 -2.07 -7.71 -16.93
N LYS A 118 -0.98 -7.65 -17.72
CA LYS A 118 -0.84 -8.40 -18.98
C LYS A 118 -0.95 -9.89 -18.73
N LEU A 119 -0.18 -10.44 -17.80
CA LEU A 119 -0.25 -11.87 -17.44
C LEU A 119 -1.63 -12.24 -16.87
N ALA A 120 -2.22 -11.39 -16.03
CA ALA A 120 -3.57 -11.65 -15.54
C ALA A 120 -4.57 -11.77 -16.69
N LEU A 121 -4.49 -10.88 -17.69
CA LEU A 121 -5.34 -10.91 -18.86
C LEU A 121 -5.14 -12.20 -19.68
N GLU A 122 -3.89 -12.54 -20.00
CA GLU A 122 -3.51 -13.62 -20.90
C GLU A 122 -3.72 -15.01 -20.28
N GLU A 123 -3.45 -15.18 -18.97
CA GLU A 123 -3.59 -16.46 -18.25
C GLU A 123 -4.97 -16.64 -17.60
N GLY A 124 -5.90 -15.73 -17.80
CA GLY A 124 -7.25 -15.86 -17.26
C GLY A 124 -7.37 -15.58 -15.76
N VAL A 125 -6.37 -14.96 -15.13
CA VAL A 125 -6.43 -14.60 -13.71
C VAL A 125 -7.51 -13.56 -13.48
N ARG A 126 -8.38 -13.80 -12.49
CA ARG A 126 -9.55 -12.98 -12.22
C ARG A 126 -9.17 -11.58 -11.72
N ARG A 127 -8.25 -11.50 -10.77
CA ARG A 127 -8.01 -10.27 -9.99
C ARG A 127 -6.54 -9.97 -9.78
N VAL A 128 -6.19 -8.68 -9.85
CA VAL A 128 -4.91 -8.15 -9.39
C VAL A 128 -5.16 -7.27 -8.16
N VAL A 129 -4.52 -7.61 -7.03
CA VAL A 129 -4.46 -6.80 -5.82
C VAL A 129 -3.07 -6.19 -5.75
N ILE A 130 -2.97 -4.88 -5.89
CA ILE A 130 -1.68 -4.19 -6.01
C ILE A 130 -1.42 -3.26 -4.81
N ALA A 131 -0.19 -3.30 -4.31
CA ALA A 131 0.27 -2.40 -3.26
C ALA A 131 0.45 -0.96 -3.80
N SER A 132 -0.61 -0.16 -3.74
CA SER A 132 -0.54 1.29 -3.88
C SER A 132 -0.03 1.93 -2.56
N SER A 133 -0.22 3.22 -2.37
CA SER A 133 0.23 3.92 -1.17
C SER A 133 -0.68 5.12 -0.86
N ASN A 134 -0.79 5.49 0.42
CA ASN A 134 -1.38 6.77 0.81
C ASN A 134 -0.64 7.96 0.18
N HIS A 135 0.64 7.76 -0.24
CA HIS A 135 1.40 8.75 -1.00
C HIS A 135 0.78 9.13 -2.37
N ALA A 136 -0.16 8.35 -2.89
CA ALA A 136 -0.97 8.77 -4.05
C ALA A 136 -1.78 10.05 -3.78
N THR A 137 -1.92 10.45 -2.53
CA THR A 137 -2.68 11.63 -2.10
C THR A 137 -1.88 12.60 -1.21
N ASP A 138 -0.53 12.58 -1.29
CA ASP A 138 0.37 13.42 -0.48
C ASP A 138 0.07 14.91 -0.57
N TRP A 139 -0.37 15.39 -1.72
CA TRP A 139 -0.73 16.79 -1.93
C TRP A 139 -1.77 17.31 -0.93
N TYR A 140 -2.61 16.43 -0.40
CA TYR A 140 -3.68 16.81 0.54
C TYR A 140 -3.21 16.82 2.00
N GLU A 141 -2.06 16.24 2.33
CA GLU A 141 -1.59 16.13 3.73
C GLU A 141 -1.48 17.51 4.41
N SER A 142 -0.95 18.52 3.71
CA SER A 142 -0.89 19.87 4.25
C SER A 142 -2.27 20.44 4.59
N LYS A 143 -3.27 20.18 3.73
CA LYS A 143 -4.65 20.65 3.94
C LYS A 143 -5.28 19.95 5.14
N LEU A 144 -5.05 18.65 5.31
CA LEU A 144 -5.53 17.86 6.44
C LEU A 144 -4.92 18.35 7.75
N HIS A 145 -3.60 18.55 7.79
CA HIS A 145 -2.90 18.97 9.00
C HIS A 145 -3.22 20.38 9.44
N PHE A 146 -3.53 21.29 8.51
CA PHE A 146 -3.91 22.68 8.80
C PHE A 146 -5.42 22.93 8.87
N GLY A 147 -6.24 21.87 8.94
CA GLY A 147 -7.69 21.99 9.09
C GLY A 147 -8.40 22.63 7.90
N LYS A 148 -7.81 22.58 6.70
CA LYS A 148 -8.42 23.04 5.44
C LYS A 148 -9.16 21.93 4.71
N MET A 149 -9.08 20.71 5.22
CA MET A 149 -9.75 19.52 4.73
C MET A 149 -9.81 18.51 5.88
N ASP A 150 -10.92 17.81 6.05
CA ASP A 150 -11.11 16.87 7.15
C ASP A 150 -10.67 15.45 6.78
N ILE A 151 -11.00 15.01 5.55
CA ILE A 151 -10.80 13.63 5.13
C ILE A 151 -10.48 13.52 3.64
N VAL A 152 -9.70 12.53 3.29
CA VAL A 152 -9.46 12.08 1.91
C VAL A 152 -10.11 10.72 1.74
N ASP A 153 -10.92 10.54 0.72
CA ASP A 153 -11.60 9.29 0.38
C ASP A 153 -11.06 8.64 -0.91
N SER A 154 -11.60 7.49 -1.26
CA SER A 154 -11.20 6.76 -2.47
C SER A 154 -11.57 7.48 -3.78
N LYS A 155 -12.56 8.38 -3.75
CA LYS A 155 -13.02 9.17 -4.89
C LYS A 155 -12.29 10.51 -5.00
N THR A 156 -11.57 10.94 -3.97
CA THR A 156 -10.74 12.14 -4.03
C THR A 156 -9.71 11.96 -5.14
N TYR A 157 -9.70 12.91 -6.10
CA TYR A 157 -8.76 12.84 -7.23
C TYR A 157 -7.32 12.72 -6.73
N PRO A 158 -6.60 11.65 -7.09
CA PRO A 158 -5.27 11.42 -6.56
C PRO A 158 -4.29 12.49 -7.06
N LYS A 159 -3.55 13.09 -6.12
CA LYS A 159 -2.51 14.08 -6.38
C LYS A 159 -1.33 13.83 -5.46
N SER A 160 -0.16 13.77 -6.05
CA SER A 160 1.11 13.70 -5.32
C SER A 160 2.09 14.75 -5.84
N ASP A 161 2.98 15.19 -4.99
CA ASP A 161 4.05 16.14 -5.28
C ASP A 161 5.41 15.45 -5.47
N ASN A 162 5.43 14.13 -5.51
CA ASN A 162 6.65 13.35 -5.65
C ASN A 162 6.47 12.17 -6.63
N LEU A 163 7.59 11.69 -7.20
CA LEU A 163 7.59 10.64 -8.21
C LEU A 163 7.07 9.30 -7.68
N TYR A 164 7.31 8.98 -6.40
CA TYR A 164 6.79 7.76 -5.81
C TYR A 164 5.26 7.75 -5.79
N GLY A 165 4.64 8.81 -5.28
CA GLY A 165 3.18 8.93 -5.29
C GLY A 165 2.61 9.03 -6.70
N TRP A 166 3.30 9.72 -7.62
CA TRP A 166 2.94 9.70 -9.04
C TRP A 166 2.90 8.29 -9.62
N CYS A 167 3.92 7.46 -9.34
CA CYS A 167 3.95 6.07 -9.79
C CYS A 167 2.75 5.27 -9.24
N LYS A 168 2.39 5.49 -7.97
CA LYS A 168 1.21 4.83 -7.37
C LYS A 168 -0.09 5.26 -8.04
N ILE A 169 -0.25 6.54 -8.39
CA ILE A 169 -1.38 7.02 -9.18
C ILE A 169 -1.41 6.36 -10.56
N ALA A 170 -0.25 6.23 -11.20
CA ALA A 170 -0.13 5.57 -12.51
C ALA A 170 -0.53 4.09 -12.45
N TYR A 171 -0.21 3.36 -11.36
CA TYR A 171 -0.68 1.99 -11.13
C TYR A 171 -2.21 1.92 -11.12
N GLU A 172 -2.83 2.80 -10.35
CA GLU A 172 -4.28 2.81 -10.20
C GLU A 172 -4.94 3.10 -11.55
N SER A 173 -4.43 4.09 -12.28
CA SER A 173 -4.93 4.43 -13.62
C SER A 173 -4.76 3.27 -14.60
N LEU A 174 -3.62 2.57 -14.57
CA LEU A 174 -3.37 1.38 -15.37
C LEU A 174 -4.37 0.27 -15.04
N GLY A 175 -4.59 0.00 -13.74
CA GLY A 175 -5.56 -1.00 -13.28
C GLY A 175 -6.97 -0.72 -13.77
N PHE A 176 -7.39 0.54 -13.81
CA PHE A 176 -8.68 0.94 -14.36
C PHE A 176 -8.81 0.61 -15.85
N VAL A 177 -7.75 0.85 -16.65
CA VAL A 177 -7.76 0.50 -18.09
C VAL A 177 -8.02 -0.98 -18.31
N PHE A 178 -7.38 -1.86 -17.52
CA PHE A 178 -7.61 -3.31 -17.61
C PHE A 178 -8.98 -3.73 -17.08
N ALA A 179 -9.46 -3.07 -16.03
CA ALA A 179 -10.78 -3.34 -15.45
C ALA A 179 -11.93 -2.98 -16.41
N CYS A 180 -11.76 -2.00 -17.30
CA CYS A 180 -12.74 -1.65 -18.33
C CYS A 180 -13.01 -2.76 -19.36
N GLY A 181 -12.20 -3.81 -19.42
CA GLY A 181 -12.42 -4.98 -20.30
C GLY A 181 -12.18 -4.73 -21.79
N ARG A 182 -11.58 -3.60 -22.18
CA ARG A 182 -11.37 -3.24 -23.60
C ARG A 182 -10.32 -4.11 -24.31
N PHE A 183 -9.59 -4.93 -23.56
CA PHE A 183 -8.62 -5.91 -24.10
C PHE A 183 -9.21 -7.33 -24.24
N GLY A 184 -10.54 -7.46 -24.34
CA GLY A 184 -11.23 -8.74 -24.53
C GLY A 184 -12.00 -9.23 -23.32
N ARG A 185 -11.50 -8.98 -22.10
CA ARG A 185 -12.20 -9.22 -20.84
C ARG A 185 -11.75 -8.25 -19.77
N PRO A 186 -12.56 -7.99 -18.74
CA PRO A 186 -12.09 -7.26 -17.59
C PRO A 186 -11.09 -8.08 -16.77
N VAL A 187 -10.08 -7.41 -16.22
CA VAL A 187 -9.24 -7.89 -15.11
C VAL A 187 -9.60 -7.07 -13.89
N GLU A 188 -10.13 -7.70 -12.87
CA GLU A 188 -10.53 -6.99 -11.66
C GLU A 188 -9.29 -6.36 -10.98
N SER A 189 -9.39 -5.10 -10.58
CA SER A 189 -8.27 -4.34 -10.00
C SER A 189 -8.61 -3.81 -8.62
N VAL A 190 -7.83 -4.19 -7.62
CA VAL A 190 -7.89 -3.64 -6.27
C VAL A 190 -6.56 -2.98 -5.93
N ASN A 191 -6.61 -1.68 -5.65
CA ASN A 191 -5.45 -0.87 -5.33
C ASN A 191 -5.47 -0.54 -3.83
N ILE A 192 -4.52 -1.06 -3.07
CA ILE A 192 -4.45 -0.81 -1.62
C ILE A 192 -3.48 0.34 -1.36
N ARG A 193 -4.01 1.50 -1.03
CA ARG A 193 -3.26 2.68 -0.59
C ARG A 193 -2.76 2.46 0.84
N ILE A 194 -1.69 1.69 0.97
CA ILE A 194 -1.13 1.29 2.27
C ILE A 194 -0.61 2.53 2.99
N GLY A 195 -0.93 2.63 4.29
CA GLY A 195 -0.40 3.62 5.21
C GLY A 195 0.99 3.25 5.73
N ALA A 196 1.14 3.13 7.06
CA ALA A 196 2.39 2.78 7.72
C ALA A 196 2.34 1.39 8.37
N PRO A 197 2.67 0.31 7.63
CA PRO A 197 2.68 -1.05 8.14
C PRO A 197 3.98 -1.33 8.92
N ARG A 198 4.19 -0.61 10.01
CA ARG A 198 5.39 -0.71 10.85
C ARG A 198 5.11 -0.25 12.27
N GLY A 199 5.91 -0.70 13.23
CA GLY A 199 5.92 -0.13 14.56
C GLY A 199 6.27 1.37 14.53
N LEU A 200 5.68 2.14 15.43
CA LEU A 200 5.92 3.58 15.55
C LEU A 200 6.89 3.85 16.70
N ASP A 201 7.93 4.63 16.43
CA ASP A 201 8.80 5.19 17.46
C ASP A 201 8.20 6.50 17.99
N ILE A 202 7.32 6.37 18.98
CA ILE A 202 6.61 7.52 19.57
C ILE A 202 7.58 8.52 20.19
N ALA A 203 8.71 8.06 20.74
CA ALA A 203 9.73 8.95 21.33
C ALA A 203 10.37 9.87 20.28
N ALA A 204 10.69 9.31 19.13
CA ALA A 204 11.24 10.09 18.02
C ALA A 204 10.17 11.00 17.38
N LEU A 205 8.95 10.47 17.16
CA LEU A 205 7.84 11.20 16.55
C LEU A 205 7.34 12.35 17.42
N ALA A 206 7.35 12.21 18.75
CA ALA A 206 6.92 13.27 19.69
C ALA A 206 7.76 14.56 19.63
N LYS A 207 8.91 14.53 18.95
CA LYS A 207 9.71 15.73 18.67
C LYS A 207 9.07 16.65 17.60
N ASN A 208 8.17 16.09 16.77
CA ASN A 208 7.43 16.82 15.76
C ASN A 208 5.96 16.36 15.78
N GLN A 209 5.08 17.24 16.26
CA GLN A 209 3.66 16.92 16.44
C GLN A 209 2.94 16.57 15.12
N ILE A 210 3.32 17.19 14.01
CA ILE A 210 2.72 16.91 12.71
C ILE A 210 3.09 15.49 12.28
N SER A 211 4.38 15.11 12.40
CA SER A 211 4.84 13.76 12.11
C SER A 211 4.17 12.71 13.00
N LEU A 212 4.01 13.00 14.29
CA LEU A 212 3.32 12.11 15.23
C LEU A 212 1.85 11.91 14.84
N ARG A 213 1.11 13.00 14.58
CA ARG A 213 -0.30 12.93 14.17
C ARG A 213 -0.47 12.17 12.87
N ARG A 214 0.42 12.42 11.88
CA ARG A 214 0.42 11.73 10.61
C ARG A 214 0.65 10.24 10.77
N ASP A 215 1.69 9.84 11.50
CA ASP A 215 2.07 8.44 11.62
C ASP A 215 1.04 7.65 12.46
N LEU A 216 0.45 8.26 13.49
CA LEU A 216 -0.70 7.69 14.20
C LEU A 216 -1.92 7.53 13.27
N ALA A 217 -2.19 8.52 12.41
CA ALA A 217 -3.33 8.49 11.50
C ALA A 217 -3.18 7.42 10.41
N CYS A 218 -1.97 7.18 9.90
CA CYS A 218 -1.72 6.24 8.81
C CYS A 218 -1.26 4.84 9.26
N TYR A 219 -1.19 4.57 10.56
CA TYR A 219 -0.83 3.26 11.10
C TYR A 219 -1.77 2.17 10.59
N ILE A 220 -1.22 1.01 10.27
CA ILE A 220 -1.96 -0.23 10.04
C ILE A 220 -1.25 -1.37 10.75
N SER A 221 -1.99 -2.13 11.55
CA SER A 221 -1.48 -3.32 12.21
C SER A 221 -1.38 -4.51 11.25
N ASP A 222 -0.61 -5.51 11.63
CA ASP A 222 -0.42 -6.73 10.83
C ASP A 222 -1.77 -7.44 10.59
N ARG A 223 -2.60 -7.59 11.64
CA ARG A 223 -3.89 -8.28 11.51
C ARG A 223 -4.89 -7.52 10.64
N ASP A 224 -4.95 -6.20 10.77
CA ASP A 224 -5.84 -5.38 9.95
C ASP A 224 -5.40 -5.38 8.49
N MET A 225 -4.08 -5.39 8.24
CA MET A 225 -3.54 -5.51 6.89
C MET A 225 -3.83 -6.89 6.29
N GLN A 226 -3.66 -7.96 7.04
CA GLN A 226 -4.03 -9.32 6.62
C GLN A 226 -5.52 -9.39 6.28
N GLN A 227 -6.38 -8.84 7.14
CA GLN A 227 -7.82 -8.80 6.90
C GLN A 227 -8.16 -8.05 5.60
N LEU A 228 -7.56 -6.87 5.39
CA LEU A 228 -7.78 -6.05 4.20
C LEU A 228 -7.44 -6.80 2.92
N TYR A 229 -6.27 -7.44 2.88
CA TYR A 229 -5.84 -8.18 1.70
C TYR A 229 -6.67 -9.46 1.47
N VAL A 230 -6.97 -10.23 2.52
CA VAL A 230 -7.83 -11.42 2.42
C VAL A 230 -9.20 -11.04 1.87
N LYS A 231 -9.85 -10.01 2.42
CA LYS A 231 -11.14 -9.54 1.92
C LYS A 231 -11.05 -8.99 0.49
N SER A 232 -9.96 -8.33 0.13
CA SER A 232 -9.71 -7.87 -1.24
C SER A 232 -9.57 -9.02 -2.23
N ILE A 233 -9.07 -10.18 -1.82
CA ILE A 233 -8.96 -11.38 -2.65
C ILE A 233 -10.29 -12.12 -2.73
N GLU A 234 -10.98 -12.30 -1.61
CA GLU A 234 -12.10 -13.23 -1.46
C GLU A 234 -13.46 -12.63 -1.86
N THR A 235 -13.66 -11.31 -1.76
CA THR A 235 -14.94 -10.67 -2.13
C THR A 235 -15.28 -10.98 -3.58
N GLU A 236 -16.48 -11.49 -3.81
CA GLU A 236 -16.91 -11.95 -5.15
C GLU A 236 -17.12 -10.77 -6.10
N ASP A 237 -17.82 -9.74 -5.66
CA ASP A 237 -18.16 -8.58 -6.49
C ASP A 237 -17.52 -7.30 -5.94
N ILE A 238 -16.67 -6.69 -6.74
CA ILE A 238 -15.99 -5.42 -6.43
C ILE A 238 -16.35 -4.31 -7.42
N ARG A 239 -17.41 -4.49 -8.21
CA ARG A 239 -17.82 -3.47 -9.17
C ARG A 239 -18.19 -2.16 -8.47
N ASP A 240 -17.81 -1.07 -9.10
CA ASP A 240 -18.22 0.27 -8.72
C ASP A 240 -19.64 0.60 -9.21
N GLU A 241 -20.05 1.85 -9.08
CA GLU A 241 -21.36 2.34 -9.51
C GLU A 241 -21.58 2.31 -11.03
N ASP A 242 -20.50 2.28 -11.80
CA ASP A 242 -20.52 2.17 -13.27
C ASP A 242 -20.41 0.72 -13.75
N GLY A 243 -20.36 -0.24 -12.82
CA GLY A 243 -20.22 -1.66 -13.11
C GLY A 243 -18.80 -2.09 -13.43
N ILE A 244 -17.79 -1.24 -13.23
CA ILE A 244 -16.39 -1.54 -13.50
C ILE A 244 -15.76 -2.21 -12.25
N PRO A 245 -15.10 -3.38 -12.38
CA PRO A 245 -14.50 -4.07 -11.25
C PRO A 245 -13.14 -3.45 -10.86
N PHE A 246 -13.19 -2.19 -10.43
CA PHE A 246 -12.04 -1.39 -10.02
C PHE A 246 -12.28 -0.75 -8.66
N GLN A 247 -11.33 -0.92 -7.74
CA GLN A 247 -11.40 -0.32 -6.42
C GLN A 247 -10.07 0.24 -5.95
N ALA A 248 -10.14 1.33 -5.19
CA ALA A 248 -9.04 1.84 -4.38
C ALA A 248 -9.47 1.89 -2.90
N PHE A 249 -8.68 1.28 -2.01
CA PHE A 249 -8.94 1.24 -0.58
C PHE A 249 -7.77 1.84 0.21
N TYR A 250 -8.05 2.62 1.25
CA TYR A 250 -7.01 3.01 2.18
C TYR A 250 -6.72 1.86 3.15
N GLY A 251 -5.43 1.49 3.22
CA GLY A 251 -4.91 0.47 4.13
C GLY A 251 -4.41 1.12 5.41
N VAL A 252 -5.32 1.45 6.31
CA VAL A 252 -5.06 1.96 7.66
C VAL A 252 -5.94 1.22 8.66
N SER A 253 -5.50 1.15 9.92
CA SER A 253 -6.32 0.64 11.04
C SER A 253 -7.46 1.60 11.37
N ASN A 254 -8.30 1.25 12.35
CA ASN A 254 -9.42 2.09 12.79
C ASN A 254 -8.95 3.26 13.70
N ASN A 255 -7.90 3.96 13.24
CA ASN A 255 -7.24 5.00 14.03
C ASN A 255 -8.17 6.18 14.31
N ALA A 256 -8.24 6.59 15.58
CA ALA A 256 -9.06 7.73 16.03
C ALA A 256 -8.71 9.04 15.29
N ARG A 257 -7.44 9.20 14.86
CA ARG A 257 -6.96 10.37 14.10
C ARG A 257 -6.91 10.17 12.60
N SER A 258 -7.50 9.08 12.07
CA SER A 258 -7.44 8.82 10.64
C SER A 258 -8.07 9.96 9.85
N CYS A 259 -7.36 10.41 8.83
CA CYS A 259 -7.85 11.35 7.83
C CYS A 259 -8.03 10.67 6.46
N TRP A 260 -7.88 9.35 6.39
CA TRP A 260 -8.17 8.53 5.21
C TRP A 260 -9.42 7.71 5.45
N SER A 261 -10.42 7.88 4.58
CA SER A 261 -11.72 7.25 4.74
C SER A 261 -11.67 5.74 4.50
N LEU A 262 -12.27 4.98 5.42
CA LEU A 262 -12.49 3.55 5.30
C LEU A 262 -13.86 3.17 4.73
N VAL A 263 -14.71 4.16 4.45
CA VAL A 263 -16.12 3.93 4.05
C VAL A 263 -16.21 3.03 2.82
N ASN A 264 -15.37 3.26 1.80
CA ASN A 264 -15.38 2.46 0.59
C ASN A 264 -14.98 0.99 0.86
N ALA A 265 -13.91 0.76 1.60
CA ALA A 265 -13.47 -0.60 1.95
C ALA A 265 -14.50 -1.33 2.82
N ARG A 266 -15.13 -0.64 3.78
CA ARG A 266 -16.22 -1.20 4.59
C ARG A 266 -17.41 -1.60 3.74
N LYS A 267 -17.83 -0.75 2.80
CA LYS A 267 -18.99 -0.97 1.94
C LYS A 267 -18.76 -2.11 0.95
N VAL A 268 -17.64 -2.13 0.27
CA VAL A 268 -17.40 -3.03 -0.88
C VAL A 268 -16.91 -4.40 -0.42
N ILE A 269 -15.93 -4.43 0.48
CA ILE A 269 -15.29 -5.69 0.90
C ILE A 269 -15.54 -6.06 2.37
N GLY A 270 -16.33 -5.28 3.10
CA GLY A 270 -16.61 -5.50 4.52
C GLY A 270 -15.35 -5.40 5.39
N TYR A 271 -14.40 -4.52 5.04
CA TYR A 271 -13.21 -4.28 5.87
C TYR A 271 -13.61 -3.73 7.24
N ALA A 272 -13.21 -4.41 8.31
CA ALA A 272 -13.56 -4.06 9.68
C ALA A 272 -12.29 -4.08 10.55
N PRO A 273 -11.39 -3.08 10.40
CA PRO A 273 -10.17 -3.03 11.20
C PRO A 273 -10.48 -2.87 12.68
N GLU A 274 -9.68 -3.51 13.52
CA GLU A 274 -9.92 -3.59 14.97
C GLU A 274 -8.93 -2.75 15.77
N ASP A 275 -7.73 -2.47 15.23
CA ASP A 275 -6.70 -1.75 15.95
C ASP A 275 -6.85 -0.23 15.80
N ASP A 276 -6.41 0.48 16.86
CA ASP A 276 -6.26 1.93 16.89
C ASP A 276 -4.86 2.26 17.42
N SER A 277 -4.12 3.04 16.67
CA SER A 277 -2.76 3.45 17.05
C SER A 277 -2.68 4.16 18.41
N GLU A 278 -3.71 4.93 18.78
CA GLU A 278 -3.74 5.61 20.09
C GLU A 278 -3.92 4.63 21.23
N LEU A 279 -4.60 3.52 21.02
CA LEU A 279 -4.74 2.45 22.01
C LEU A 279 -3.48 1.59 22.06
N VAL A 280 -2.93 1.23 20.88
CA VAL A 280 -1.71 0.41 20.78
C VAL A 280 -0.51 1.09 21.46
N TYR A 281 -0.39 2.41 21.31
CA TYR A 281 0.73 3.20 21.83
C TYR A 281 0.34 4.12 22.99
N ALA A 282 -0.75 3.81 23.73
CA ALA A 282 -1.32 4.69 24.76
C ALA A 282 -0.31 5.10 25.84
N ASP A 283 0.51 4.17 26.32
CA ASP A 283 1.47 4.42 27.38
C ASP A 283 2.65 5.30 26.92
N GLU A 284 3.15 5.06 25.71
CA GLU A 284 4.18 5.88 25.08
C GLU A 284 3.66 7.29 24.80
N ILE A 285 2.46 7.41 24.25
CA ILE A 285 1.81 8.70 23.99
C ILE A 285 1.67 9.48 25.31
N ARG A 286 1.16 8.85 26.36
CA ARG A 286 1.03 9.47 27.68
C ARG A 286 2.37 9.95 28.19
N ARG A 287 3.41 9.11 28.14
CA ARG A 287 4.75 9.43 28.62
C ARG A 287 5.35 10.66 27.92
N TYR A 288 5.20 10.78 26.61
CA TYR A 288 5.87 11.82 25.82
C TYR A 288 5.04 13.07 25.59
N LEU A 289 3.71 12.98 25.61
CA LEU A 289 2.85 14.14 25.36
C LEU A 289 2.36 14.82 26.63
N THR A 290 2.27 14.12 27.76
CA THR A 290 1.79 14.70 29.05
C THR A 290 2.89 15.00 30.04
N ALA A 291 4.18 14.86 29.67
CA ALA A 291 5.30 15.17 30.56
C ALA A 291 5.27 16.65 31.01
N PRO A 292 5.52 16.95 32.30
CA PRO A 292 5.54 18.33 32.81
C PRO A 292 6.51 19.20 32.00
N GLY A 293 6.10 20.41 31.64
CA GLY A 293 6.93 21.41 30.94
C GLY A 293 6.83 21.36 29.41
N LYS A 294 6.05 20.45 28.79
CA LYS A 294 5.75 20.52 27.37
C LYS A 294 4.56 21.44 27.12
N THR A 295 4.81 22.63 26.64
CA THR A 295 3.77 23.50 26.07
C THR A 295 3.52 23.13 24.62
N TYR A 296 2.27 22.85 24.29
CA TYR A 296 1.84 22.71 22.90
C TYR A 296 1.84 24.09 22.26
N ALA A 297 2.86 24.42 21.49
CA ALA A 297 2.75 25.58 20.61
C ALA A 297 1.69 25.27 19.53
N PRO A 298 0.69 26.13 19.31
CA PRO A 298 -0.14 26.02 18.12
C PRO A 298 0.77 26.10 16.89
N GLY A 299 0.53 25.24 15.92
CA GLY A 299 1.26 25.29 14.66
C GLY A 299 1.12 26.68 14.01
N PRO A 300 2.04 27.07 13.12
CA PRO A 300 1.95 28.36 12.43
C PRO A 300 0.60 28.47 11.74
N GLN A 301 -0.06 29.62 11.95
CA GLN A 301 -1.35 29.98 11.33
C GLN A 301 -1.20 30.21 9.82
#